data_834ff75e466c05e1550986ae66f15383
#
_entry.id   834ff75e466c05e1550986ae66f15383
#
_cell.length_a   1.000
_cell.length_b   1.000
_cell.length_c   1.000
_cell.angle_alpha   90.00
_cell.angle_beta   90.00
_cell.angle_gamma   90.00
#
_symmetry.space_group_name_H-M   'P 1'
#
loop_
_entity.id
_entity.type
_entity.pdbx_description
1 polymer ?
#
loop_
_entity_poly.entity_id
_entity_poly.type
_entity_poly.pdbx_seq_one_letter_code
_entity_poly.pdbx_strand_id
1 'polypeptide(L)'
;MNSSQNTLVQTILEAEKFLILTHVRPDGDAISSSISMYYFLLSQGKDAGKIDVVIPSISNDLQFLDSNKIIKQDCSQENYDVLIVVDCSNSVRTKGFDSYSNLAKKIIVIDHHESLAHLIASDYSIVDTSASSCTCIIFREFLKFISNDNLATFLKYISVGILSDTIDLTLNVTDEARKILQYCTENSIDIKSIRKQLQSVDERTKILTQIALNRFVTNHDVGCTFILQSDLLPSEKNLDMVNHKYIIEQILHSINCKSLILLIENEKHEFKGSARTTLTNVDLNQICSVMKEKHYFLQGGGHTNSAGFKIAINSDLKTSLNYTFDLLINAILNS
;
A
#
# COMPACT_ATOMS: atom_id res chain seq x y z
N MET A 1 -0.85 20.42 -23.47
CA MET A 1 -1.40 20.39 -22.11
C MET A 1 -2.90 20.57 -22.21
N ASN A 2 -3.68 19.69 -21.59
CA ASN A 2 -5.12 19.91 -21.47
C ASN A 2 -5.37 21.10 -20.51
N SER A 3 -6.45 21.85 -20.73
CA SER A 3 -6.81 23.03 -19.90
C SER A 3 -6.85 22.72 -18.40
N SER A 4 -7.27 21.51 -18.02
CA SER A 4 -7.34 21.03 -16.61
C SER A 4 -5.97 20.83 -15.96
N GLN A 5 -4.96 20.35 -16.70
CA GLN A 5 -3.59 20.23 -16.19
C GLN A 5 -2.96 21.59 -15.87
N ASN A 6 -3.18 22.57 -16.74
CA ASN A 6 -2.69 23.93 -16.48
C ASN A 6 -3.31 24.51 -15.21
N THR A 7 -4.60 24.25 -14.96
CA THR A 7 -5.30 24.75 -13.78
C THR A 7 -4.81 24.07 -12.49
N LEU A 8 -4.54 22.75 -12.52
CA LEU A 8 -3.98 22.03 -11.37
C LEU A 8 -2.60 22.57 -10.98
N VAL A 9 -1.69 22.68 -11.96
CA VAL A 9 -0.34 23.22 -11.72
C VAL A 9 -0.42 24.66 -11.24
N GLN A 10 -1.30 25.49 -11.83
CA GLN A 10 -1.52 26.86 -11.37
C GLN A 10 -2.01 26.93 -9.93
N THR A 11 -2.95 26.07 -9.54
CA THR A 11 -3.43 25.96 -8.15
C THR A 11 -2.27 25.67 -7.19
N ILE A 12 -1.36 24.74 -7.55
CA ILE A 12 -0.18 24.41 -6.74
C ILE A 12 0.80 25.62 -6.70
N LEU A 13 0.99 26.31 -7.83
CA LEU A 13 1.90 27.47 -7.88
C LEU A 13 1.43 28.62 -7.00
N GLU A 14 0.13 28.84 -6.88
CA GLU A 14 -0.49 29.91 -6.08
C GLU A 14 -0.57 29.55 -4.58
N ALA A 15 -0.53 28.28 -4.22
CA ALA A 15 -0.64 27.80 -2.85
C ALA A 15 0.71 27.91 -2.10
N GLU A 16 0.64 28.04 -0.78
CA GLU A 16 1.80 28.15 0.11
C GLU A 16 1.91 27.01 1.10
N LYS A 17 0.77 26.50 1.62
CA LYS A 17 0.71 25.47 2.64
C LYS A 17 0.09 24.19 2.09
N PHE A 18 0.80 23.07 2.26
CA PHE A 18 0.41 21.79 1.68
C PHE A 18 0.33 20.70 2.73
N LEU A 19 -0.69 19.87 2.60
CA LEU A 19 -0.82 18.62 3.32
C LEU A 19 -0.83 17.47 2.29
N ILE A 20 0.00 16.47 2.50
CA ILE A 20 0.07 15.28 1.65
C ILE A 20 -0.38 14.08 2.48
N LEU A 21 -1.38 13.36 2.02
CA LEU A 21 -1.92 12.14 2.62
C LEU A 21 -1.86 10.97 1.65
N THR A 22 -1.90 9.78 2.22
CA THR A 22 -2.06 8.53 1.48
C THR A 22 -2.96 7.57 2.25
N HIS A 23 -3.12 6.34 1.77
CA HIS A 23 -3.98 5.35 2.41
C HIS A 23 -3.41 4.82 3.73
N VAL A 24 -4.31 4.26 4.56
CA VAL A 24 -3.93 3.48 5.75
C VAL A 24 -3.10 2.26 5.33
N ARG A 25 -2.07 1.91 6.12
CA ARG A 25 -1.11 0.84 5.80
C ARG A 25 -0.40 1.10 4.48
N PRO A 26 0.33 2.22 4.38
CA PRO A 26 1.01 2.60 3.17
C PRO A 26 2.06 1.56 2.78
N ASP A 27 2.07 1.22 1.51
CA ASP A 27 3.12 0.41 0.90
C ASP A 27 4.22 1.28 0.29
N GLY A 28 5.11 0.67 -0.49
CA GLY A 28 6.22 1.39 -1.09
C GLY A 28 5.79 2.43 -2.12
N ASP A 29 4.70 2.21 -2.87
CA ASP A 29 4.19 3.20 -3.83
C ASP A 29 3.52 4.38 -3.13
N ALA A 30 2.71 4.13 -2.11
CA ALA A 30 2.06 5.16 -1.30
C ALA A 30 3.07 6.13 -0.64
N ILE A 31 4.10 5.57 0.00
CA ILE A 31 5.16 6.35 0.64
C ILE A 31 5.97 7.12 -0.41
N SER A 32 6.37 6.45 -1.48
CA SER A 32 7.20 7.05 -2.54
C SER A 32 6.44 8.13 -3.31
N SER A 33 5.15 7.94 -3.58
CA SER A 33 4.28 8.94 -4.17
C SER A 33 4.18 10.19 -3.30
N SER A 34 4.00 10.02 -1.98
CA SER A 34 3.95 11.13 -1.02
C SER A 34 5.25 11.92 -1.01
N ILE A 35 6.39 11.25 -0.96
CA ILE A 35 7.71 11.90 -0.95
C ILE A 35 8.05 12.50 -2.33
N SER A 36 7.65 11.88 -3.43
CA SER A 36 7.83 12.45 -4.77
C SER A 36 7.07 13.77 -4.94
N MET A 37 5.85 13.85 -4.42
CA MET A 37 5.10 15.11 -4.41
C MET A 37 5.73 16.17 -3.52
N TYR A 38 6.31 15.80 -2.38
CA TYR A 38 7.09 16.71 -1.56
C TYR A 38 8.26 17.32 -2.33
N TYR A 39 9.06 16.51 -3.03
CA TYR A 39 10.19 17.00 -3.84
C TYR A 39 9.74 17.81 -5.06
N PHE A 40 8.59 17.49 -5.63
CA PHE A 40 7.97 18.34 -6.64
C PHE A 40 7.65 19.74 -6.08
N LEU A 41 7.03 19.84 -4.91
CA LEU A 41 6.71 21.11 -4.27
C LEU A 41 7.99 21.92 -3.94
N LEU A 42 9.04 21.29 -3.43
CA LEU A 42 10.35 21.94 -3.24
C LEU A 42 10.92 22.47 -4.55
N SER A 43 10.76 21.72 -5.66
CA SER A 43 11.22 22.16 -6.99
C SER A 43 10.45 23.37 -7.51
N GLN A 44 9.23 23.62 -6.98
CA GLN A 44 8.46 24.84 -7.25
C GLN A 44 8.79 25.98 -6.27
N GLY A 45 9.86 25.85 -5.49
CA GLY A 45 10.29 26.86 -4.52
C GLY A 45 9.42 26.97 -3.26
N LYS A 46 8.62 25.92 -2.96
CA LYS A 46 7.79 25.91 -1.74
C LYS A 46 8.64 25.68 -0.50
N ASP A 47 8.27 26.33 0.60
CA ASP A 47 8.96 26.22 1.90
C ASP A 47 8.70 24.85 2.52
N ALA A 48 9.76 24.10 2.79
CA ALA A 48 9.70 22.79 3.44
C ALA A 48 8.94 22.80 4.79
N GLY A 49 9.03 23.90 5.53
CA GLY A 49 8.31 24.08 6.79
C GLY A 49 6.79 24.25 6.64
N LYS A 50 6.31 24.48 5.41
CA LYS A 50 4.89 24.61 5.09
C LYS A 50 4.31 23.40 4.35
N ILE A 51 5.07 22.31 4.25
CA ILE A 51 4.65 21.06 3.62
C ILE A 51 4.62 19.97 4.69
N ASP A 52 3.45 19.40 4.93
CA ASP A 52 3.28 18.26 5.82
C ASP A 52 3.00 17.01 4.99
N VAL A 53 3.85 16.00 5.14
CA VAL A 53 3.61 14.64 4.63
C VAL A 53 3.19 13.80 5.82
N VAL A 54 1.88 13.49 5.92
CA VAL A 54 1.35 12.82 7.11
C VAL A 54 1.07 11.36 6.80
N ILE A 55 1.89 10.49 7.39
CA ILE A 55 1.77 9.04 7.33
C ILE A 55 1.91 8.51 8.76
N PRO A 56 0.80 8.14 9.42
CA PRO A 56 0.80 7.83 10.84
C PRO A 56 1.65 6.64 11.26
N SER A 57 1.88 5.69 10.35
CA SER A 57 2.73 4.52 10.62
C SER A 57 3.34 4.00 9.33
N ILE A 58 4.61 3.65 9.37
CA ILE A 58 5.35 3.00 8.29
C ILE A 58 5.82 1.65 8.84
N SER A 59 5.62 0.57 8.10
CA SER A 59 6.12 -0.75 8.47
C SER A 59 7.66 -0.76 8.56
N ASN A 60 8.22 -1.62 9.41
CA ASN A 60 9.66 -1.64 9.68
C ASN A 60 10.52 -1.85 8.44
N ASP A 61 10.06 -2.64 7.50
CA ASP A 61 10.72 -2.93 6.22
C ASP A 61 10.75 -1.74 5.26
N LEU A 62 9.86 -0.76 5.43
CA LEU A 62 9.78 0.44 4.60
C LEU A 62 10.34 1.70 5.28
N GLN A 63 10.80 1.63 6.53
CA GLN A 63 11.34 2.80 7.24
C GLN A 63 12.55 3.43 6.54
N PHE A 64 13.31 2.67 5.75
CA PHE A 64 14.43 3.21 4.97
C PHE A 64 13.99 4.27 3.94
N LEU A 65 12.70 4.33 3.59
CA LEU A 65 12.15 5.33 2.69
C LEU A 65 12.08 6.72 3.32
N ASP A 66 11.96 6.81 4.64
CA ASP A 66 11.95 8.10 5.37
C ASP A 66 13.32 8.46 5.97
N SER A 67 14.40 8.13 5.26
CA SER A 67 15.77 8.45 5.71
C SER A 67 16.00 9.95 5.96
N ASN A 68 15.27 10.82 5.30
CA ASN A 68 15.33 12.26 5.43
C ASN A 68 14.37 12.84 6.48
N LYS A 69 13.61 12.00 7.20
CA LYS A 69 12.64 12.40 8.24
C LYS A 69 11.63 13.44 7.75
N ILE A 70 11.13 13.25 6.55
CA ILE A 70 10.11 14.10 5.90
C ILE A 70 8.72 13.80 6.46
N ILE A 71 8.47 12.53 6.81
CA ILE A 71 7.17 12.03 7.20
C ILE A 71 6.85 12.40 8.64
N LYS A 72 5.65 12.93 8.86
CA LYS A 72 5.10 13.30 10.17
C LYS A 72 3.97 12.34 10.55
N GLN A 73 3.74 12.20 11.85
CA GLN A 73 2.61 11.38 12.34
C GLN A 73 1.28 12.14 12.34
N ASP A 74 1.36 13.48 12.37
CA ASP A 74 0.21 14.38 12.36
C ASP A 74 0.57 15.72 11.68
N CYS A 75 -0.44 16.47 11.31
CA CYS A 75 -0.28 17.79 10.70
C CYS A 75 0.32 18.80 11.69
N SER A 76 1.10 19.74 11.16
CA SER A 76 1.75 20.80 11.97
C SER A 76 1.14 22.19 11.77
N GLN A 77 0.22 22.35 10.81
CA GLN A 77 -0.45 23.60 10.50
C GLN A 77 -1.93 23.54 10.89
N GLU A 78 -2.50 24.69 11.25
CA GLU A 78 -3.94 24.81 11.54
C GLU A 78 -4.80 24.83 10.27
N ASN A 79 -4.22 25.17 9.13
CA ASN A 79 -4.89 25.22 7.83
C ASN A 79 -3.89 25.05 6.68
N TYR A 80 -4.41 24.56 5.55
CA TYR A 80 -3.67 24.34 4.31
C TYR A 80 -4.38 24.98 3.11
N ASP A 81 -3.61 25.40 2.11
CA ASP A 81 -4.18 25.84 0.87
C ASP A 81 -4.59 24.66 0.01
N VAL A 82 -3.77 23.59 0.02
CA VAL A 82 -3.99 22.38 -0.77
C VAL A 82 -3.73 21.12 0.06
N LEU A 83 -4.71 20.21 0.04
CA LEU A 83 -4.54 18.81 0.43
C LEU A 83 -4.31 17.99 -0.84
N ILE A 84 -3.22 17.22 -0.88
CA ILE A 84 -2.90 16.27 -1.95
C ILE A 84 -3.04 14.86 -1.39
N VAL A 85 -3.95 14.07 -1.93
CA VAL A 85 -4.08 12.65 -1.59
C VAL A 85 -3.49 11.84 -2.73
N VAL A 86 -2.49 11.02 -2.41
CA VAL A 86 -1.79 10.17 -3.38
C VAL A 86 -2.03 8.70 -3.10
N ASP A 87 -2.07 7.92 -4.15
CA ASP A 87 -2.24 6.47 -4.13
C ASP A 87 -3.51 6.01 -3.39
N CYS A 88 -4.49 6.89 -3.34
CA CYS A 88 -5.79 6.62 -2.74
C CYS A 88 -6.84 7.61 -3.23
N SER A 89 -7.95 7.11 -3.74
CA SER A 89 -9.15 7.91 -4.09
C SER A 89 -10.34 7.66 -3.16
N ASN A 90 -10.13 6.88 -2.08
CA ASN A 90 -11.18 6.45 -1.16
C ASN A 90 -11.01 7.08 0.23
N SER A 91 -12.01 7.86 0.68
CA SER A 91 -11.95 8.61 1.95
C SER A 91 -11.86 7.72 3.20
N VAL A 92 -12.49 6.54 3.18
CA VAL A 92 -12.44 5.58 4.30
C VAL A 92 -11.05 4.93 4.43
N ARG A 93 -10.36 4.78 3.30
CA ARG A 93 -8.98 4.25 3.29
C ARG A 93 -7.92 5.30 3.61
N THR A 94 -8.26 6.59 3.61
CA THR A 94 -7.34 7.69 3.96
C THR A 94 -7.54 8.06 5.43
N LYS A 95 -6.57 7.70 6.30
CA LYS A 95 -6.71 7.90 7.75
C LYS A 95 -6.89 9.37 8.10
N GLY A 96 -7.96 9.68 8.83
CA GLY A 96 -8.24 11.03 9.29
C GLY A 96 -8.73 11.97 8.19
N PHE A 97 -9.09 11.47 7.01
CA PHE A 97 -9.49 12.27 5.86
C PHE A 97 -10.56 13.33 6.22
N ASP A 98 -11.62 12.93 6.92
CA ASP A 98 -12.72 13.86 7.28
C ASP A 98 -12.24 15.04 8.15
N SER A 99 -11.27 14.80 9.03
CA SER A 99 -10.68 15.85 9.86
C SER A 99 -9.72 16.73 9.06
N TYR A 100 -8.86 16.11 8.26
CA TYR A 100 -7.82 16.82 7.50
C TYR A 100 -8.39 17.59 6.30
N SER A 101 -9.42 17.08 5.64
CA SER A 101 -10.08 17.75 4.50
C SER A 101 -10.69 19.09 4.90
N ASN A 102 -11.20 19.19 6.14
CA ASN A 102 -11.72 20.45 6.68
C ASN A 102 -10.65 21.53 6.93
N LEU A 103 -9.38 21.13 6.95
CA LEU A 103 -8.26 22.07 7.12
C LEU A 103 -7.76 22.64 5.79
N ALA A 104 -8.21 22.12 4.66
CA ALA A 104 -7.71 22.47 3.32
C ALA A 104 -8.76 23.25 2.50
N LYS A 105 -8.30 24.22 1.71
CA LYS A 105 -9.17 25.00 0.80
C LYS A 105 -9.46 24.25 -0.50
N LYS A 106 -8.51 23.42 -0.96
CA LYS A 106 -8.57 22.66 -2.20
C LYS A 106 -8.09 21.24 -1.97
N ILE A 107 -8.67 20.29 -2.69
CA ILE A 107 -8.30 18.87 -2.61
C ILE A 107 -7.88 18.40 -4.01
N ILE A 108 -6.71 17.77 -4.07
CA ILE A 108 -6.16 17.13 -5.27
C ILE A 108 -6.03 15.62 -4.99
N VAL A 109 -6.47 14.77 -5.91
CA VAL A 109 -6.32 13.31 -5.82
C VAL A 109 -5.48 12.81 -6.99
N ILE A 110 -4.47 11.97 -6.71
CA ILE A 110 -3.65 11.28 -7.71
C ILE A 110 -3.64 9.79 -7.34
N ASP A 111 -4.24 8.94 -8.19
CA ASP A 111 -4.42 7.52 -7.86
C ASP A 111 -4.42 6.65 -9.11
N HIS A 112 -4.09 5.37 -8.94
CA HIS A 112 -4.18 4.36 -9.99
C HIS A 112 -5.14 3.22 -9.64
N HIS A 113 -5.75 3.25 -8.45
CA HIS A 113 -6.68 2.23 -8.01
C HIS A 113 -8.08 2.41 -8.60
N GLU A 114 -8.75 1.30 -8.89
CA GLU A 114 -10.18 1.31 -9.14
C GLU A 114 -10.93 1.45 -7.81
N SER A 115 -11.73 2.49 -7.65
CA SER A 115 -12.55 2.71 -6.47
C SER A 115 -13.98 3.00 -6.87
N LEU A 116 -14.91 2.14 -6.44
CA LEU A 116 -16.33 2.24 -6.79
C LEU A 116 -17.18 2.88 -5.68
N ALA A 117 -16.61 3.06 -4.48
CA ALA A 117 -17.35 3.58 -3.32
C ALA A 117 -16.49 4.52 -2.48
N HIS A 118 -17.15 5.43 -1.75
CA HIS A 118 -16.49 6.39 -0.85
C HIS A 118 -15.42 7.25 -1.53
N LEU A 119 -15.67 7.63 -2.80
CA LEU A 119 -14.75 8.49 -3.55
C LEU A 119 -14.55 9.82 -2.84
N ILE A 120 -13.31 10.29 -2.82
CA ILE A 120 -12.95 11.61 -2.31
C ILE A 120 -13.50 12.66 -3.27
N ALA A 121 -14.35 13.55 -2.75
CA ALA A 121 -14.75 14.75 -3.48
C ALA A 121 -13.54 15.69 -3.57
N SER A 122 -13.01 15.87 -4.77
CA SER A 122 -11.81 16.64 -5.03
C SER A 122 -12.06 17.78 -6.03
N ASP A 123 -11.30 18.87 -5.91
CA ASP A 123 -11.30 19.95 -6.89
C ASP A 123 -10.61 19.51 -8.20
N TYR A 124 -9.58 18.66 -8.07
CA TYR A 124 -8.84 18.08 -9.19
C TYR A 124 -8.52 16.62 -8.91
N SER A 125 -8.65 15.77 -9.92
CA SER A 125 -8.25 14.36 -9.82
C SER A 125 -7.51 13.91 -11.07
N ILE A 126 -6.47 13.10 -10.86
CA ILE A 126 -5.78 12.34 -11.90
C ILE A 126 -5.85 10.88 -11.46
N VAL A 127 -6.83 10.15 -12.00
CA VAL A 127 -7.00 8.72 -11.71
C VAL A 127 -6.81 7.94 -13.00
N ASP A 128 -5.82 7.04 -13.01
CA ASP A 128 -5.49 6.23 -14.19
C ASP A 128 -5.26 4.77 -13.77
N THR A 129 -6.31 3.97 -13.87
CA THR A 129 -6.30 2.55 -13.49
C THR A 129 -5.46 1.66 -14.43
N SER A 130 -4.99 2.21 -15.55
CA SER A 130 -4.08 1.53 -16.46
C SER A 130 -2.60 1.70 -16.08
N ALA A 131 -2.28 2.63 -15.19
CA ALA A 131 -0.92 2.86 -14.71
C ALA A 131 -0.49 1.73 -13.77
N SER A 132 0.80 1.33 -13.86
CA SER A 132 1.37 0.29 -12.99
C SER A 132 1.47 0.72 -11.53
N SER A 133 1.50 2.02 -11.25
CA SER A 133 1.66 2.59 -9.92
C SER A 133 1.27 4.08 -9.94
N CYS A 134 0.98 4.65 -8.78
CA CYS A 134 0.74 6.10 -8.63
C CYS A 134 2.01 6.90 -8.97
N THR A 135 3.20 6.38 -8.66
CA THR A 135 4.47 7.01 -9.05
C THR A 135 4.66 7.10 -10.56
N CYS A 136 4.11 6.20 -11.38
CA CYS A 136 4.11 6.36 -12.85
C CYS A 136 3.34 7.60 -13.27
N ILE A 137 2.17 7.84 -12.68
CA ILE A 137 1.35 9.03 -12.95
C ILE A 137 2.11 10.28 -12.53
N ILE A 138 2.70 10.28 -11.33
CA ILE A 138 3.48 11.41 -10.81
C ILE A 138 4.67 11.72 -11.72
N PHE A 139 5.39 10.70 -12.19
CA PHE A 139 6.48 10.90 -13.14
C PHE A 139 5.98 11.57 -14.44
N ARG A 140 4.93 11.03 -15.05
CA ARG A 140 4.37 11.51 -16.31
C ARG A 140 3.92 12.97 -16.24
N GLU A 141 3.24 13.32 -15.14
CA GLU A 141 2.63 14.63 -14.97
C GLU A 141 3.63 15.72 -14.53
N PHE A 142 4.61 15.37 -13.67
CA PHE A 142 5.39 16.35 -12.94
C PHE A 142 6.89 16.37 -13.25
N LEU A 143 7.48 15.35 -13.92
CA LEU A 143 8.92 15.29 -14.20
C LEU A 143 9.48 16.62 -14.76
N LYS A 144 8.81 17.23 -15.73
CA LYS A 144 9.26 18.45 -16.39
C LYS A 144 9.36 19.69 -15.50
N PHE A 145 8.79 19.62 -14.31
CA PHE A 145 8.81 20.68 -13.31
C PHE A 145 9.81 20.43 -12.18
N ILE A 146 10.52 19.31 -12.21
CA ILE A 146 11.50 18.95 -11.18
C ILE A 146 12.80 19.71 -11.44
N SER A 147 13.29 20.41 -10.40
CA SER A 147 14.59 21.08 -10.45
C SER A 147 15.74 20.08 -10.47
N ASN A 148 16.89 20.46 -11.06
CA ASN A 148 18.06 19.59 -11.13
C ASN A 148 18.52 19.12 -9.74
N ASP A 149 18.42 19.95 -8.71
CA ASP A 149 18.83 19.60 -7.35
C ASP A 149 17.96 18.50 -6.72
N ASN A 150 16.70 18.40 -7.13
CA ASN A 150 15.75 17.42 -6.62
C ASN A 150 15.59 16.19 -7.54
N LEU A 151 16.12 16.25 -8.78
CA LEU A 151 15.84 15.24 -9.81
C LEU A 151 16.28 13.84 -9.38
N ALA A 152 17.49 13.67 -8.87
CA ALA A 152 17.99 12.35 -8.48
C ALA A 152 17.14 11.74 -7.36
N THR A 153 16.74 12.54 -6.37
CA THR A 153 15.90 12.08 -5.25
C THR A 153 14.48 11.76 -5.73
N PHE A 154 13.89 12.60 -6.56
CA PHE A 154 12.58 12.34 -7.18
C PHE A 154 12.61 11.02 -7.95
N LEU A 155 13.57 10.81 -8.85
CA LEU A 155 13.68 9.60 -9.66
C LEU A 155 13.93 8.33 -8.80
N LYS A 156 14.66 8.47 -7.69
CA LYS A 156 14.82 7.37 -6.73
C LYS A 156 13.45 6.91 -6.20
N TYR A 157 12.61 7.83 -5.71
CA TYR A 157 11.29 7.47 -5.18
C TYR A 157 10.34 6.99 -6.27
N ILE A 158 10.36 7.57 -7.47
CA ILE A 158 9.63 7.02 -8.62
C ILE A 158 10.00 5.54 -8.85
N SER A 159 11.30 5.23 -8.84
CA SER A 159 11.76 3.85 -9.04
C SER A 159 11.31 2.91 -7.92
N VAL A 160 11.32 3.38 -6.66
CA VAL A 160 10.83 2.59 -5.51
C VAL A 160 9.36 2.25 -5.67
N GLY A 161 8.50 3.23 -5.98
CA GLY A 161 7.08 3.00 -6.12
C GLY A 161 6.77 1.99 -7.22
N ILE A 162 7.35 2.16 -8.41
CA ILE A 162 7.18 1.21 -9.51
C ILE A 162 7.61 -0.20 -9.11
N LEU A 163 8.79 -0.37 -8.52
CA LEU A 163 9.30 -1.70 -8.14
C LEU A 163 8.47 -2.33 -7.02
N SER A 164 7.96 -1.53 -6.09
CA SER A 164 7.11 -2.00 -5.00
C SER A 164 5.78 -2.52 -5.52
N ASP A 165 5.10 -1.75 -6.35
CA ASP A 165 3.73 -2.06 -6.76
C ASP A 165 3.68 -3.13 -7.84
N THR A 166 4.71 -3.19 -8.70
CA THR A 166 4.86 -4.24 -9.71
C THR A 166 5.52 -5.52 -9.19
N ILE A 167 5.84 -5.60 -7.90
CA ILE A 167 6.62 -6.70 -7.31
C ILE A 167 7.85 -7.01 -8.18
N ASP A 168 8.73 -6.02 -8.28
CA ASP A 168 9.94 -6.09 -9.11
C ASP A 168 9.68 -6.51 -10.57
N LEU A 169 8.72 -5.87 -11.21
CA LEU A 169 8.34 -6.10 -12.60
C LEU A 169 7.76 -7.51 -12.88
N THR A 170 7.05 -8.08 -11.93
CA THR A 170 6.38 -9.39 -12.10
C THR A 170 4.87 -9.27 -12.28
N LEU A 171 4.23 -8.22 -11.73
CA LEU A 171 2.78 -8.00 -11.79
C LEU A 171 2.44 -6.60 -12.32
N ASN A 172 1.35 -6.51 -13.09
CA ASN A 172 0.77 -5.24 -13.58
C ASN A 172 1.76 -4.31 -14.27
N VAL A 173 2.72 -4.87 -15.01
CA VAL A 173 3.83 -4.13 -15.62
C VAL A 173 3.42 -3.57 -16.96
N THR A 174 3.35 -2.25 -17.07
CA THR A 174 3.16 -1.55 -18.34
C THR A 174 4.49 -1.26 -19.05
N ASP A 175 4.43 -1.02 -20.36
CA ASP A 175 5.59 -0.52 -21.11
C ASP A 175 6.03 0.87 -20.62
N GLU A 176 5.10 1.69 -20.11
CA GLU A 176 5.41 2.97 -19.49
C GLU A 176 6.31 2.78 -18.27
N ALA A 177 5.94 1.89 -17.33
CA ALA A 177 6.76 1.61 -16.16
C ALA A 177 8.17 1.16 -16.49
N ARG A 178 8.35 0.31 -17.53
CA ARG A 178 9.67 -0.12 -18.02
C ARG A 178 10.48 1.06 -18.55
N LYS A 179 9.87 1.93 -19.36
CA LYS A 179 10.52 3.14 -19.92
C LYS A 179 10.90 4.13 -18.81
N ILE A 180 10.07 4.29 -17.79
CA ILE A 180 10.38 5.15 -16.64
C ILE A 180 11.60 4.61 -15.88
N LEU A 181 11.66 3.31 -15.59
CA LEU A 181 12.81 2.71 -14.91
C LEU A 181 14.08 2.77 -15.77
N GLN A 182 13.96 2.63 -17.09
CA GLN A 182 15.07 2.85 -18.00
C GLN A 182 15.57 4.30 -17.89
N TYR A 183 14.68 5.29 -17.95
CA TYR A 183 15.01 6.70 -17.77
C TYR A 183 15.69 6.96 -16.42
N CYS A 184 15.20 6.36 -15.34
CA CYS A 184 15.84 6.46 -14.03
C CYS A 184 17.27 5.91 -14.05
N THR A 185 17.49 4.75 -14.70
CA THR A 185 18.82 4.13 -14.84
C THR A 185 19.76 5.01 -15.64
N GLU A 186 19.31 5.59 -16.76
CA GLU A 186 20.07 6.53 -17.59
C GLU A 186 20.45 7.81 -16.83
N ASN A 187 19.66 8.20 -15.81
CA ASN A 187 19.96 9.30 -14.89
C ASN A 187 20.67 8.83 -13.61
N SER A 188 21.41 7.73 -13.69
CA SER A 188 22.30 7.22 -12.63
C SER A 188 21.60 6.77 -11.33
N ILE A 189 20.30 6.41 -11.39
CA ILE A 189 19.62 5.81 -10.24
C ILE A 189 20.05 4.34 -10.12
N ASP A 190 20.55 3.96 -8.94
CA ASP A 190 20.97 2.58 -8.64
C ASP A 190 19.76 1.70 -8.33
N ILE A 191 19.09 1.23 -9.40
CA ILE A 191 17.93 0.32 -9.33
C ILE A 191 18.29 -0.97 -8.60
N LYS A 192 19.53 -1.46 -8.73
CA LYS A 192 19.97 -2.68 -8.05
C LYS A 192 20.00 -2.51 -6.54
N SER A 193 20.49 -1.36 -6.07
CA SER A 193 20.46 -1.04 -4.63
C SER A 193 19.03 -0.89 -4.11
N ILE A 194 18.14 -0.25 -4.86
CA ILE A 194 16.72 -0.13 -4.51
C ILE A 194 16.08 -1.50 -4.39
N ARG A 195 16.26 -2.40 -5.35
CA ARG A 195 15.77 -3.79 -5.29
C ARG A 195 16.25 -4.51 -4.03
N LYS A 196 17.55 -4.39 -3.74
CA LYS A 196 18.13 -5.00 -2.55
C LYS A 196 17.50 -4.46 -1.27
N GLN A 197 17.21 -3.17 -1.20
CA GLN A 197 16.55 -2.55 -0.04
C GLN A 197 15.08 -3.02 0.09
N LEU A 198 14.32 -3.03 -1.00
CA LEU A 198 12.93 -3.52 -1.00
C LEU A 198 12.83 -5.02 -0.68
N GLN A 199 13.81 -5.81 -1.07
CA GLN A 199 13.93 -7.22 -0.75
C GLN A 199 14.57 -7.47 0.64
N SER A 200 15.16 -6.44 1.26
CA SER A 200 15.71 -6.56 2.59
C SER A 200 14.57 -6.68 3.60
N VAL A 201 14.60 -7.74 4.35
CA VAL A 201 13.60 -8.05 5.35
C VAL A 201 14.26 -7.95 6.70
N ASP A 202 13.60 -7.26 7.61
CA ASP A 202 14.07 -7.21 8.98
C ASP A 202 14.06 -8.61 9.61
N GLU A 203 14.94 -8.81 10.57
CA GLU A 203 15.14 -10.14 11.20
C GLU A 203 13.86 -10.65 11.87
N ARG A 204 13.01 -9.71 12.32
CA ARG A 204 11.76 -10.06 12.96
C ARG A 204 10.73 -10.62 11.99
N THR A 205 10.59 -10.03 10.81
CA THR A 205 9.74 -10.56 9.74
C THR A 205 10.19 -11.97 9.32
N LYS A 206 11.51 -12.24 9.27
CA LYS A 206 12.04 -13.60 9.01
C LYS A 206 11.62 -14.57 10.11
N ILE A 207 11.70 -14.17 11.37
CA ILE A 207 11.25 -15.00 12.52
C ILE A 207 9.76 -15.32 12.38
N LEU A 208 8.91 -14.32 12.12
CA LEU A 208 7.48 -14.54 11.92
C LEU A 208 7.18 -15.45 10.73
N THR A 209 7.94 -15.28 9.63
CA THR A 209 7.85 -16.17 8.46
C THR A 209 8.20 -17.62 8.84
N GLN A 210 9.26 -17.83 9.64
CA GLN A 210 9.64 -19.16 10.09
C GLN A 210 8.60 -19.77 11.05
N ILE A 211 8.00 -18.97 11.93
CA ILE A 211 6.88 -19.41 12.79
C ILE A 211 5.70 -19.87 11.94
N ALA A 212 5.32 -19.08 10.94
CA ALA A 212 4.24 -19.41 10.02
C ALA A 212 4.56 -20.68 9.21
N LEU A 213 5.80 -20.83 8.70
CA LEU A 213 6.25 -22.03 8.00
C LEU A 213 6.15 -23.28 8.87
N ASN A 214 6.53 -23.20 10.14
CA ASN A 214 6.45 -24.34 11.07
C ASN A 214 5.03 -24.78 11.40
N ARG A 215 4.04 -23.90 11.18
CA ARG A 215 2.62 -24.17 11.41
C ARG A 215 1.84 -24.39 10.11
N PHE A 216 2.55 -24.45 9.00
CA PHE A 216 1.94 -24.62 7.69
C PHE A 216 1.27 -26.00 7.58
N VAL A 217 0.05 -25.97 7.11
CA VAL A 217 -0.72 -27.17 6.72
C VAL A 217 -1.26 -26.98 5.32
N THR A 218 -1.48 -28.07 4.60
CA THR A 218 -2.02 -28.02 3.25
C THR A 218 -3.17 -29.01 3.07
N ASN A 219 -4.14 -28.61 2.29
CA ASN A 219 -5.21 -29.47 1.80
C ASN A 219 -5.31 -29.24 0.28
N HIS A 220 -4.92 -30.24 -0.51
CA HIS A 220 -4.72 -30.12 -1.94
C HIS A 220 -3.75 -28.97 -2.29
N ASP A 221 -4.15 -28.06 -3.17
CA ASP A 221 -3.36 -26.92 -3.62
C ASP A 221 -3.50 -25.68 -2.70
N VAL A 222 -4.23 -25.77 -1.57
CA VAL A 222 -4.49 -24.69 -0.64
C VAL A 222 -3.69 -24.88 0.64
N GLY A 223 -2.76 -23.98 0.89
CA GLY A 223 -1.98 -23.90 2.12
C GLY A 223 -2.65 -22.98 3.16
N CYS A 224 -2.50 -23.32 4.44
CA CYS A 224 -2.98 -22.53 5.56
C CYS A 224 -1.90 -22.41 6.63
N THR A 225 -1.79 -21.24 7.23
CA THR A 225 -0.88 -21.03 8.36
C THR A 225 -1.38 -19.88 9.24
N PHE A 226 -0.77 -19.76 10.43
CA PHE A 226 -1.18 -18.75 11.39
C PHE A 226 -0.03 -18.26 12.28
N ILE A 227 -0.20 -17.03 12.78
CA ILE A 227 0.62 -16.37 13.79
C ILE A 227 -0.31 -15.99 14.95
N LEU A 228 0.06 -16.34 16.17
CA LEU A 228 -0.70 -16.02 17.36
C LEU A 228 -0.24 -14.71 17.97
N GLN A 229 -1.10 -14.08 18.76
CA GLN A 229 -0.76 -12.89 19.54
C GLN A 229 0.47 -13.12 20.45
N SER A 230 0.64 -14.33 20.99
CA SER A 230 1.79 -14.71 21.81
C SER A 230 3.13 -14.72 21.06
N ASP A 231 3.11 -14.79 19.75
CA ASP A 231 4.31 -14.73 18.90
C ASP A 231 4.73 -13.30 18.60
N LEU A 232 3.86 -12.32 18.85
CA LEU A 232 4.06 -10.91 18.51
C LEU A 232 4.74 -10.14 19.64
N LEU A 233 5.63 -9.21 19.28
CA LEU A 233 6.18 -8.22 20.21
C LEU A 233 5.10 -7.17 20.57
N PRO A 234 5.25 -6.44 21.69
CA PRO A 234 4.29 -5.38 22.06
C PRO A 234 4.05 -4.34 20.95
N SER A 235 5.08 -3.98 20.18
CA SER A 235 4.99 -3.07 19.04
C SER A 235 4.24 -3.65 17.84
N GLU A 236 4.24 -4.96 17.67
CA GLU A 236 3.61 -5.70 16.57
C GLU A 236 2.14 -6.03 16.84
N LYS A 237 1.67 -5.81 18.05
CA LYS A 237 0.25 -5.93 18.40
C LYS A 237 -0.62 -4.98 17.58
N ASN A 238 -0.06 -3.84 17.16
CA ASN A 238 -0.56 -3.13 15.99
C ASN A 238 -0.12 -3.92 14.74
N LEU A 239 -1.03 -4.74 14.20
CA LEU A 239 -0.74 -5.60 13.05
C LEU A 239 -0.36 -4.84 11.76
N ASP A 240 -0.45 -3.51 11.76
CA ASP A 240 0.04 -2.68 10.64
C ASP A 240 1.57 -2.62 10.59
N MET A 241 2.23 -3.00 11.70
CA MET A 241 3.70 -3.15 11.77
C MET A 241 4.21 -4.51 11.27
N VAL A 242 3.31 -5.47 11.02
CA VAL A 242 3.68 -6.81 10.53
C VAL A 242 3.61 -6.84 9.01
N ASN A 243 4.69 -7.22 8.34
CA ASN A 243 4.73 -7.34 6.89
C ASN A 243 4.03 -8.62 6.39
N HIS A 244 2.69 -8.61 6.42
CA HIS A 244 1.86 -9.74 5.98
C HIS A 244 2.13 -10.14 4.53
N LYS A 245 2.33 -9.15 3.66
CA LYS A 245 2.57 -9.36 2.22
C LYS A 245 3.81 -10.20 2.03
N TYR A 246 4.91 -9.81 2.67
CA TYR A 246 6.15 -10.57 2.58
C TYR A 246 6.00 -12.00 3.11
N ILE A 247 5.41 -12.16 4.31
CA ILE A 247 5.27 -13.48 4.94
C ILE A 247 4.50 -14.44 4.02
N ILE A 248 3.37 -14.00 3.48
CA ILE A 248 2.52 -14.85 2.63
C ILE A 248 3.21 -15.17 1.30
N GLU A 249 3.91 -14.22 0.69
CA GLU A 249 4.64 -14.41 -0.56
C GLU A 249 5.82 -15.37 -0.38
N GLN A 250 6.61 -15.21 0.68
CA GLN A 250 7.74 -16.11 0.95
C GLN A 250 7.28 -17.56 1.18
N ILE A 251 6.17 -17.76 1.88
CA ILE A 251 5.62 -19.10 2.08
C ILE A 251 5.12 -19.68 0.76
N LEU A 252 4.38 -18.90 -0.01
CA LEU A 252 3.84 -19.31 -1.30
C LEU A 252 4.97 -19.71 -2.29
N HIS A 253 6.08 -18.97 -2.29
CA HIS A 253 7.25 -19.28 -3.11
C HIS A 253 8.07 -20.48 -2.59
N SER A 254 8.08 -20.70 -1.28
CA SER A 254 8.88 -21.76 -0.66
C SER A 254 8.19 -23.12 -0.69
N ILE A 255 6.88 -23.15 -0.85
CA ILE A 255 6.06 -24.35 -0.78
C ILE A 255 5.25 -24.47 -2.07
N ASN A 256 5.15 -25.71 -2.58
CA ASN A 256 4.39 -25.97 -3.79
C ASN A 256 2.87 -26.00 -3.49
N CYS A 257 2.29 -24.83 -3.18
CA CYS A 257 0.85 -24.62 -3.10
C CYS A 257 0.43 -23.49 -4.05
N LYS A 258 -0.79 -23.54 -4.54
CA LYS A 258 -1.31 -22.55 -5.50
C LYS A 258 -2.11 -21.45 -4.82
N SER A 259 -2.62 -21.70 -3.64
CA SER A 259 -3.31 -20.73 -2.81
C SER A 259 -2.81 -20.81 -1.38
N LEU A 260 -2.72 -19.66 -0.69
CA LEU A 260 -2.26 -19.59 0.69
C LEU A 260 -3.16 -18.67 1.52
N ILE A 261 -3.50 -19.12 2.71
CA ILE A 261 -4.24 -18.38 3.73
C ILE A 261 -3.32 -18.19 4.94
N LEU A 262 -3.09 -16.94 5.31
CA LEU A 262 -2.37 -16.55 6.53
C LEU A 262 -3.36 -15.87 7.48
N LEU A 263 -3.47 -16.38 8.71
CA LEU A 263 -4.25 -15.77 9.79
C LEU A 263 -3.32 -15.23 10.86
N ILE A 264 -3.54 -14.02 11.33
CA ILE A 264 -2.81 -13.42 12.45
C ILE A 264 -3.81 -12.97 13.51
N GLU A 265 -3.64 -13.47 14.74
CA GLU A 265 -4.46 -13.10 15.89
C GLU A 265 -4.11 -11.69 16.36
N ASN A 266 -5.15 -10.86 16.62
CA ASN A 266 -4.99 -9.52 17.18
C ASN A 266 -5.41 -9.45 18.65
N GLU A 267 -5.19 -8.30 19.32
CA GLU A 267 -5.55 -8.08 20.72
C GLU A 267 -7.07 -8.12 21.01
N LYS A 268 -7.90 -8.01 19.97
CA LYS A 268 -9.36 -8.04 20.11
C LYS A 268 -9.93 -9.46 19.99
N HIS A 269 -9.08 -10.49 20.01
CA HIS A 269 -9.46 -11.86 19.72
C HIS A 269 -10.18 -12.01 18.38
N GLU A 270 -9.60 -11.39 17.35
CA GLU A 270 -10.01 -11.55 15.96
C GLU A 270 -8.82 -12.06 15.15
N PHE A 271 -9.09 -12.77 14.06
CA PHE A 271 -8.07 -13.03 13.03
C PHE A 271 -8.10 -11.95 11.96
N LYS A 272 -6.94 -11.34 11.69
CA LYS A 272 -6.68 -10.64 10.44
C LYS A 272 -6.16 -11.68 9.45
N GLY A 273 -6.93 -11.93 8.40
CA GLY A 273 -6.59 -12.88 7.35
C GLY A 273 -6.03 -12.19 6.12
N SER A 274 -5.12 -12.88 5.47
CA SER A 274 -4.62 -12.54 4.13
C SER A 274 -4.65 -13.79 3.27
N ALA A 275 -5.17 -13.69 2.06
CA ALA A 275 -5.19 -14.78 1.09
C ALA A 275 -4.49 -14.38 -0.21
N ARG A 276 -3.81 -15.33 -0.82
CA ARG A 276 -3.19 -15.20 -2.15
C ARG A 276 -3.48 -16.45 -2.96
N THR A 277 -3.63 -16.28 -4.27
CA THR A 277 -3.78 -17.41 -5.20
C THR A 277 -3.06 -17.13 -6.51
N THR A 278 -2.52 -18.20 -7.11
CA THR A 278 -1.99 -18.20 -8.49
C THR A 278 -2.98 -18.86 -9.46
N LEU A 279 -4.12 -19.37 -8.96
CA LEU A 279 -5.16 -19.98 -9.77
C LEU A 279 -5.98 -18.90 -10.49
N THR A 280 -6.14 -19.04 -11.80
CA THR A 280 -6.87 -18.07 -12.64
C THR A 280 -8.39 -18.22 -12.58
N ASN A 281 -8.88 -19.34 -12.09
CA ASN A 281 -10.31 -19.63 -11.91
C ASN A 281 -10.83 -19.22 -10.51
N VAL A 282 -9.96 -18.76 -9.60
CA VAL A 282 -10.33 -18.37 -8.24
C VAL A 282 -10.38 -16.86 -8.14
N ASP A 283 -11.51 -16.31 -7.70
CA ASP A 283 -11.68 -14.89 -7.38
C ASP A 283 -11.79 -14.69 -5.86
N LEU A 284 -10.68 -14.35 -5.24
CA LEU A 284 -10.62 -14.11 -3.77
C LEU A 284 -11.47 -12.92 -3.33
N ASN A 285 -11.65 -11.90 -4.18
CA ASN A 285 -12.50 -10.76 -3.85
C ASN A 285 -13.97 -11.18 -3.80
N GLN A 286 -14.43 -11.98 -4.77
CA GLN A 286 -15.77 -12.52 -4.79
C GLN A 286 -16.02 -13.44 -3.58
N ILE A 287 -15.06 -14.33 -3.25
CA ILE A 287 -15.13 -15.18 -2.05
C ILE A 287 -15.29 -14.32 -0.80
N CYS A 288 -14.48 -13.29 -0.62
CA CYS A 288 -14.58 -12.40 0.55
C CYS A 288 -15.93 -11.66 0.62
N SER A 289 -16.46 -11.24 -0.51
CA SER A 289 -17.77 -10.57 -0.57
C SER A 289 -18.89 -11.51 -0.14
N VAL A 290 -18.92 -12.73 -0.67
CA VAL A 290 -19.90 -13.77 -0.27
C VAL A 290 -19.79 -14.13 1.21
N MET A 291 -18.56 -14.25 1.73
CA MET A 291 -18.33 -14.56 3.15
C MET A 291 -18.78 -13.43 4.06
N LYS A 292 -18.64 -12.17 3.63
CA LYS A 292 -19.14 -11.00 4.35
C LYS A 292 -20.67 -10.96 4.34
N GLU A 293 -21.33 -11.21 3.22
CA GLU A 293 -22.79 -11.28 3.11
C GLU A 293 -23.39 -12.36 4.01
N LYS A 294 -22.71 -13.50 4.12
CA LYS A 294 -23.09 -14.59 5.03
C LYS A 294 -22.70 -14.37 6.48
N HIS A 295 -22.19 -13.19 6.83
CA HIS A 295 -21.73 -12.82 8.18
C HIS A 295 -20.61 -13.71 8.76
N TYR A 296 -19.86 -14.44 7.91
CA TYR A 296 -18.66 -15.16 8.34
C TYR A 296 -17.48 -14.23 8.55
N PHE A 297 -17.39 -13.17 7.74
CA PHE A 297 -16.35 -12.15 7.86
C PHE A 297 -16.92 -10.84 8.43
N LEU A 298 -16.17 -10.25 9.37
CA LEU A 298 -16.46 -8.90 9.88
C LEU A 298 -16.18 -7.84 8.80
N GLN A 299 -15.10 -8.06 8.04
CA GLN A 299 -14.64 -7.23 6.93
C GLN A 299 -13.95 -8.13 5.91
N GLY A 300 -13.95 -7.76 4.64
CA GLY A 300 -13.20 -8.47 3.61
C GLY A 300 -13.30 -7.80 2.26
N GLY A 301 -12.30 -8.03 1.43
CA GLY A 301 -12.20 -7.55 0.07
C GLY A 301 -10.77 -7.55 -0.46
N GLY A 302 -10.59 -7.22 -1.72
CA GLY A 302 -9.28 -7.21 -2.38
C GLY A 302 -9.39 -7.27 -3.89
N HIS A 303 -8.49 -8.01 -4.52
CA HIS A 303 -8.43 -8.30 -5.95
C HIS A 303 -8.72 -9.79 -6.20
N THR A 304 -8.82 -10.18 -7.45
CA THR A 304 -9.06 -11.58 -7.83
C THR A 304 -8.03 -12.55 -7.25
N ASN A 305 -6.75 -12.18 -7.22
CA ASN A 305 -5.64 -13.01 -6.77
C ASN A 305 -5.14 -12.70 -5.35
N SER A 306 -5.69 -11.68 -4.69
CA SER A 306 -5.26 -11.25 -3.36
C SER A 306 -6.39 -10.61 -2.57
N ALA A 307 -6.62 -11.08 -1.35
CA ALA A 307 -7.65 -10.52 -0.48
C ALA A 307 -7.21 -10.44 0.97
N GLY A 308 -7.79 -9.45 1.69
CA GLY A 308 -7.67 -9.30 3.12
C GLY A 308 -9.05 -9.38 3.78
N PHE A 309 -9.11 -9.96 4.99
CA PHE A 309 -10.37 -10.12 5.70
C PHE A 309 -10.17 -10.13 7.22
N LYS A 310 -11.26 -10.00 7.97
CA LYS A 310 -11.29 -10.15 9.43
C LYS A 310 -12.37 -11.12 9.86
N ILE A 311 -12.06 -11.97 10.83
CA ILE A 311 -12.97 -12.95 11.42
C ILE A 311 -12.92 -12.84 12.94
N ALA A 312 -14.08 -12.87 13.60
CA ALA A 312 -14.17 -12.96 15.06
C ALA A 312 -13.81 -14.37 15.55
N ILE A 313 -13.10 -14.46 16.68
CA ILE A 313 -12.86 -15.73 17.39
C ILE A 313 -14.03 -15.97 18.34
N ASN A 314 -14.96 -16.83 17.95
CA ASN A 314 -16.22 -17.05 18.66
C ASN A 314 -16.18 -18.29 19.61
N SER A 315 -15.08 -19.04 19.61
CA SER A 315 -14.88 -20.26 20.41
C SER A 315 -13.44 -20.32 20.89
N ASP A 316 -12.99 -21.49 21.38
CA ASP A 316 -11.56 -21.66 21.62
C ASP A 316 -10.75 -21.49 20.32
N LEU A 317 -9.51 -21.07 20.48
CA LEU A 317 -8.62 -20.68 19.39
C LEU A 317 -8.46 -21.79 18.33
N LYS A 318 -8.29 -23.05 18.76
CA LYS A 318 -8.07 -24.18 17.86
C LYS A 318 -9.31 -24.47 17.01
N THR A 319 -10.47 -24.44 17.62
CA THR A 319 -11.76 -24.64 16.93
C THR A 319 -12.01 -23.51 15.92
N SER A 320 -11.74 -22.25 16.31
CA SER A 320 -11.89 -21.10 15.41
C SER A 320 -10.92 -21.12 14.23
N LEU A 321 -9.67 -21.53 14.44
CA LEU A 321 -8.68 -21.72 13.37
C LEU A 321 -9.12 -22.79 12.38
N ASN A 322 -9.47 -23.98 12.87
CA ASN A 322 -9.89 -25.09 12.01
C ASN A 322 -11.14 -24.72 11.21
N TYR A 323 -12.14 -24.15 11.86
CA TYR A 323 -13.36 -23.68 11.20
C TYR A 323 -13.07 -22.67 10.10
N THR A 324 -12.20 -21.68 10.37
CA THR A 324 -11.84 -20.65 9.40
C THR A 324 -11.10 -21.25 8.20
N PHE A 325 -10.18 -22.17 8.45
CA PHE A 325 -9.45 -22.84 7.38
C PHE A 325 -10.37 -23.70 6.52
N ASP A 326 -11.20 -24.54 7.12
CA ASP A 326 -12.16 -25.37 6.40
C ASP A 326 -13.12 -24.55 5.54
N LEU A 327 -13.62 -23.43 6.10
CA LEU A 327 -14.50 -22.51 5.39
C LEU A 327 -13.83 -21.94 4.12
N LEU A 328 -12.59 -21.46 4.25
CA LEU A 328 -11.85 -20.82 3.16
C LEU A 328 -11.33 -21.82 2.15
N ILE A 329 -10.82 -22.98 2.60
CA ILE A 329 -10.38 -24.06 1.73
C ILE A 329 -11.54 -24.52 0.85
N ASN A 330 -12.71 -24.79 1.45
CA ASN A 330 -13.89 -25.20 0.70
C ASN A 330 -14.36 -24.12 -0.28
N ALA A 331 -14.26 -22.84 0.08
CA ALA A 331 -14.63 -21.76 -0.83
C ALA A 331 -13.68 -21.66 -2.03
N ILE A 332 -12.37 -21.89 -1.82
CA ILE A 332 -11.36 -21.85 -2.89
C ILE A 332 -11.45 -23.08 -3.78
N LEU A 333 -11.68 -24.28 -3.21
CA LEU A 333 -11.74 -25.53 -3.98
C LEU A 333 -13.03 -25.66 -4.80
N ASN A 334 -14.11 -24.97 -4.42
CA ASN A 334 -15.40 -24.99 -5.10
C ASN A 334 -15.64 -23.77 -6.01
N SER A 335 -14.67 -22.88 -6.15
CA SER A 335 -14.70 -21.74 -7.08
C SER A 335 -14.04 -22.10 -8.41
#